data_3bd44df76c17a71bb2afabbcc02e2833
#
_entry.id   3bd44df76c17a71bb2afabbcc02e2833
#
_cell.length_a   1.000
_cell.length_b   1.000
_cell.length_c   1.000
_cell.angle_alpha   90.00
_cell.angle_beta   90.00
_cell.angle_gamma   90.00
#
_symmetry.space_group_name_H-M   'P 1'
#
loop_
_entity.id
_entity.type
_entity.pdbx_description
1 polymer ?
#
loop_
_entity_poly.entity_id
_entity_poly.type
_entity_poly.pdbx_seq_one_letter_code
_entity_poly.pdbx_strand_id
1 'polypeptide(L)'
;MPWIPEEEIKRAREITAIEYLKKYQPNRLKKSSARNEWELTDHDSFKINEQTSQWHWKSRDIGGTSALNFLIHVDGCSFLEAVQMLKDEYPTYIPPPVEAKPKKPFVLPTASPDCRRVFRYLKERGISGEVLQRCVHLGILYESLPYHNAVFI
;
A
#
# COMPACT_ATOMS: atom_id res chain seq x y z
N MET A 1 -23.22 24.98 3.72
CA MET A 1 -22.94 23.54 3.57
C MET A 1 -24.27 22.81 3.53
N PRO A 2 -24.53 21.92 2.59
CA PRO A 2 -25.74 21.11 2.63
C PRO A 2 -25.72 20.25 3.90
N TRP A 3 -26.80 20.33 4.67
CA TRP A 3 -26.99 19.54 5.87
C TRP A 3 -27.43 18.12 5.49
N ILE A 4 -26.75 17.10 6.02
CA ILE A 4 -27.13 15.70 5.83
C ILE A 4 -27.82 15.22 7.10
N PRO A 5 -29.01 14.59 7.02
CA PRO A 5 -29.67 14.00 8.17
C PRO A 5 -28.80 12.93 8.84
N GLU A 6 -28.80 12.88 10.15
CA GLU A 6 -27.99 11.94 10.94
C GLU A 6 -28.33 10.47 10.60
N GLU A 7 -29.59 10.19 10.30
CA GLU A 7 -30.03 8.86 9.88
C GLU A 7 -29.40 8.39 8.57
N GLU A 8 -29.17 9.31 7.63
CA GLU A 8 -28.51 8.98 6.36
C GLU A 8 -27.03 8.66 6.58
N ILE A 9 -26.37 9.40 7.45
CA ILE A 9 -24.98 9.12 7.85
C ILE A 9 -24.90 7.75 8.53
N LYS A 10 -25.86 7.43 9.40
CA LYS A 10 -25.91 6.15 10.09
C LYS A 10 -26.07 5.00 9.10
N ARG A 11 -27.00 5.09 8.16
CA ARG A 11 -27.20 4.10 7.10
C ARG A 11 -25.94 3.92 6.23
N ALA A 12 -25.29 5.02 5.84
CA ALA A 12 -24.04 4.95 5.08
C ALA A 12 -22.90 4.24 5.84
N ARG A 13 -22.89 4.33 7.17
CA ARG A 13 -21.93 3.64 8.03
C ARG A 13 -22.20 2.14 8.20
N GLU A 14 -23.45 1.72 8.04
CA GLU A 14 -23.85 0.31 8.13
C GLU A 14 -23.41 -0.50 6.91
N ILE A 15 -23.21 0.14 5.76
CA ILE A 15 -22.73 -0.53 4.55
C ILE A 15 -21.27 -0.93 4.75
N THR A 16 -20.99 -2.21 4.61
CA THR A 16 -19.63 -2.73 4.77
C THR A 16 -18.77 -2.48 3.52
N ALA A 17 -17.47 -2.28 3.71
CA ALA A 17 -16.56 -2.02 2.60
C ALA A 17 -16.49 -3.21 1.62
N ILE A 18 -16.54 -4.44 2.14
CA ILE A 18 -16.48 -5.64 1.27
C ILE A 18 -17.75 -5.81 0.43
N GLU A 19 -18.94 -5.54 0.98
CA GLU A 19 -20.19 -5.56 0.23
C GLU A 19 -20.20 -4.49 -0.86
N TYR A 20 -19.80 -3.28 -0.53
CA TYR A 20 -19.65 -2.19 -1.47
C TYR A 20 -18.72 -2.57 -2.63
N LEU A 21 -17.52 -3.06 -2.32
CA LEU A 21 -16.54 -3.45 -3.33
C LEU A 21 -17.03 -4.59 -4.21
N LYS A 22 -17.65 -5.63 -3.63
CA LYS A 22 -18.22 -6.76 -4.40
C LYS A 22 -19.34 -6.33 -5.31
N LYS A 23 -20.21 -5.43 -4.86
CA LYS A 23 -21.39 -4.97 -5.61
C LYS A 23 -21.01 -4.00 -6.73
N TYR A 24 -20.14 -3.04 -6.44
CA TYR A 24 -19.92 -1.89 -7.31
C TYR A 24 -18.55 -1.85 -7.99
N GLN A 25 -17.54 -2.45 -7.37
CA GLN A 25 -16.16 -2.43 -7.88
C GLN A 25 -15.52 -3.84 -7.89
N PRO A 26 -16.20 -4.88 -8.39
CA PRO A 26 -15.69 -6.25 -8.32
C PRO A 26 -14.35 -6.43 -9.04
N ASN A 27 -14.11 -5.66 -10.09
CA ASN A 27 -12.87 -5.71 -10.87
C ASN A 27 -11.63 -5.18 -10.10
N ARG A 28 -11.84 -4.42 -9.03
CA ARG A 28 -10.77 -3.97 -8.14
C ARG A 28 -10.38 -5.01 -7.09
N LEU A 29 -11.22 -6.03 -6.88
CA LEU A 29 -10.96 -7.08 -5.91
C LEU A 29 -10.18 -8.23 -6.54
N LYS A 30 -9.09 -8.60 -5.90
CA LYS A 30 -8.27 -9.76 -6.21
C LYS A 30 -8.19 -10.64 -4.97
N LYS A 31 -8.34 -11.95 -5.13
CA LYS A 31 -8.24 -12.87 -4.00
C LYS A 31 -6.79 -12.93 -3.50
N SER A 32 -6.61 -12.76 -2.20
CA SER A 32 -5.31 -12.94 -1.54
C SER A 32 -4.96 -14.43 -1.41
N SER A 33 -3.71 -14.74 -1.13
CA SER A 33 -3.27 -16.08 -0.77
C SER A 33 -3.79 -16.52 0.61
N ALA A 34 -4.16 -15.58 1.46
CA ALA A 34 -4.73 -15.86 2.77
C ALA A 34 -6.22 -16.19 2.69
N ARG A 35 -6.66 -17.09 3.59
CA ARG A 35 -8.07 -17.50 3.67
C ARG A 35 -8.95 -16.31 4.07
N ASN A 36 -10.08 -16.12 3.36
CA ASN A 36 -11.05 -15.05 3.62
C ASN A 36 -10.47 -13.61 3.50
N GLU A 37 -9.40 -13.43 2.74
CA GLU A 37 -8.78 -12.13 2.53
C GLU A 37 -8.79 -11.77 1.03
N TRP A 38 -9.07 -10.50 0.76
CA TRP A 38 -9.00 -9.90 -0.56
C TRP A 38 -8.03 -8.73 -0.58
N GLU A 39 -7.53 -8.44 -1.75
CA GLU A 39 -6.62 -7.32 -2.05
C GLU A 39 -7.26 -6.41 -3.09
N LEU A 40 -6.81 -5.17 -3.15
CA LEU A 40 -7.11 -4.31 -4.29
C LEU A 40 -6.07 -4.51 -5.39
N THR A 41 -6.51 -4.49 -6.64
CA THR A 41 -5.62 -4.63 -7.81
C THR A 41 -4.71 -3.42 -8.00
N ASP A 42 -5.14 -2.27 -7.52
CA ASP A 42 -4.47 -0.97 -7.62
C ASP A 42 -3.64 -0.61 -6.37
N HIS A 43 -3.80 -1.38 -5.28
CA HIS A 43 -3.11 -1.12 -4.00
C HIS A 43 -2.64 -2.41 -3.33
N ASP A 44 -1.46 -2.89 -3.67
CA ASP A 44 -0.90 -4.17 -3.20
C ASP A 44 -0.81 -4.32 -1.68
N SER A 45 -0.66 -3.22 -0.95
CA SER A 45 -0.58 -3.22 0.52
C SER A 45 -1.93 -3.12 1.23
N PHE A 46 -3.03 -3.02 0.45
CA PHE A 46 -4.39 -3.03 0.99
C PHE A 46 -4.90 -4.45 1.14
N LYS A 47 -5.45 -4.76 2.31
CA LYS A 47 -6.07 -6.04 2.64
C LYS A 47 -7.44 -5.83 3.25
N ILE A 48 -8.39 -6.69 2.89
CA ILE A 48 -9.73 -6.67 3.47
C ILE A 48 -10.21 -8.09 3.78
N ASN A 49 -10.74 -8.29 4.97
CA ASN A 49 -11.29 -9.57 5.39
C ASN A 49 -12.73 -9.72 4.90
N GLU A 50 -13.03 -10.84 4.25
CA GLU A 50 -14.33 -11.11 3.66
C GLU A 50 -15.48 -11.23 4.68
N GLN A 51 -15.19 -11.75 5.88
CA GLN A 51 -16.21 -12.02 6.89
C GLN A 51 -16.47 -10.81 7.80
N THR A 52 -15.41 -10.08 8.17
CA THR A 52 -15.50 -8.97 9.12
C THR A 52 -15.56 -7.61 8.45
N SER A 53 -15.29 -7.56 7.14
CA SER A 53 -15.08 -6.32 6.37
C SER A 53 -13.98 -5.42 6.92
N GLN A 54 -13.20 -5.91 7.87
CA GLN A 54 -12.06 -5.15 8.39
C GLN A 54 -11.00 -5.04 7.29
N TRP A 55 -10.66 -3.81 6.95
CA TRP A 55 -9.63 -3.53 5.98
C TRP A 55 -8.50 -2.70 6.59
N HIS A 56 -7.32 -2.87 6.05
CA HIS A 56 -6.12 -2.14 6.43
C HIS A 56 -5.24 -1.86 5.22
N TRP A 57 -4.85 -0.60 5.05
CA TRP A 57 -3.90 -0.18 4.03
C TRP A 57 -2.54 0.08 4.68
N LYS A 58 -1.70 -0.96 4.68
CA LYS A 58 -0.44 -1.00 5.44
C LYS A 58 0.52 0.15 5.11
N SER A 59 0.64 0.53 3.84
CA SER A 59 1.57 1.59 3.43
C SER A 59 1.16 3.00 3.88
N ARG A 60 -0.11 3.18 4.29
CA ARG A 60 -0.64 4.45 4.79
C ARG A 60 -1.04 4.41 6.25
N ASP A 61 -0.97 3.24 6.86
CA ASP A 61 -1.39 2.97 8.25
C ASP A 61 -2.83 3.43 8.55
N ILE A 62 -3.73 3.17 7.63
CA ILE A 62 -5.15 3.49 7.75
C ILE A 62 -6.00 2.23 7.60
N GLY A 63 -7.14 2.20 8.27
CA GLY A 63 -8.05 1.06 8.22
C GLY A 63 -9.48 1.40 8.63
N GLY A 64 -10.36 0.43 8.45
CA GLY A 64 -11.77 0.57 8.80
C GLY A 64 -12.59 -0.65 8.47
N THR A 65 -13.91 -0.52 8.53
CA THR A 65 -14.85 -1.61 8.21
C THR A 65 -15.94 -1.17 7.24
N SER A 66 -16.34 0.10 7.28
CA SER A 66 -17.45 0.63 6.50
C SER A 66 -17.03 1.10 5.11
N ALA A 67 -17.97 1.05 4.16
CA ALA A 67 -17.82 1.62 2.83
C ALA A 67 -17.55 3.13 2.88
N LEU A 68 -18.16 3.83 3.82
CA LEU A 68 -17.97 5.26 4.01
C LEU A 68 -16.50 5.61 4.30
N ASN A 69 -15.87 4.89 5.24
CA ASN A 69 -14.44 5.07 5.54
C ASN A 69 -13.56 4.69 4.36
N PHE A 70 -13.92 3.64 3.63
CA PHE A 70 -13.21 3.23 2.42
C PHE A 70 -13.21 4.34 1.36
N LEU A 71 -14.37 4.89 1.02
CA LEU A 71 -14.53 5.96 0.03
C LEU A 71 -13.72 7.22 0.40
N ILE A 72 -13.73 7.59 1.69
CA ILE A 72 -13.00 8.79 2.15
C ILE A 72 -11.49 8.57 2.12
N HIS A 73 -11.01 7.46 2.68
CA HIS A 73 -9.58 7.28 2.93
C HIS A 73 -8.83 6.58 1.79
N VAL A 74 -9.51 5.74 1.01
CA VAL A 74 -8.89 5.01 -0.10
C VAL A 74 -9.19 5.70 -1.42
N ASP A 75 -10.44 6.02 -1.69
CA ASP A 75 -10.85 6.67 -2.95
C ASP A 75 -10.73 8.20 -2.92
N GLY A 76 -10.49 8.80 -1.73
CA GLY A 76 -10.25 10.24 -1.58
C GLY A 76 -11.50 11.11 -1.74
N CYS A 77 -12.71 10.52 -1.62
CA CYS A 77 -13.96 11.26 -1.66
C CYS A 77 -14.09 12.19 -0.45
N SER A 78 -14.74 13.33 -0.62
CA SER A 78 -15.19 14.10 0.51
C SER A 78 -16.28 13.34 1.29
N PHE A 79 -16.46 13.66 2.57
CA PHE A 79 -17.50 13.03 3.39
C PHE A 79 -18.89 13.16 2.77
N LEU A 80 -19.21 14.34 2.23
CA LEU A 80 -20.49 14.61 1.58
C LEU A 80 -20.72 13.73 0.36
N GLU A 81 -19.73 13.65 -0.54
CA GLU A 81 -19.79 12.82 -1.74
C GLU A 81 -19.93 11.35 -1.39
N ALA A 82 -19.16 10.86 -0.43
CA ALA A 82 -19.21 9.47 0.00
C ALA A 82 -20.59 9.09 0.57
N VAL A 83 -21.20 9.95 1.41
CA VAL A 83 -22.55 9.70 1.92
C VAL A 83 -23.58 9.72 0.79
N GLN A 84 -23.47 10.66 -0.14
CA GLN A 84 -24.40 10.77 -1.27
C GLN A 84 -24.30 9.55 -2.21
N MET A 85 -23.10 9.07 -2.50
CA MET A 85 -22.88 7.85 -3.28
C MET A 85 -23.52 6.62 -2.65
N LEU A 86 -23.40 6.48 -1.34
CA LEU A 86 -23.98 5.34 -0.60
C LEU A 86 -25.51 5.44 -0.44
N LYS A 87 -26.06 6.66 -0.50
CA LYS A 87 -27.51 6.91 -0.44
C LYS A 87 -28.20 6.59 -1.77
N ASP A 88 -27.64 7.04 -2.88
CA ASP A 88 -28.31 7.04 -4.20
C ASP A 88 -28.21 5.69 -4.91
N GLU A 89 -27.60 4.65 -4.29
CA GLU A 89 -27.32 3.33 -4.90
C GLU A 89 -26.61 3.39 -6.27
N TYR A 90 -26.13 4.57 -6.67
CA TYR A 90 -25.41 4.81 -7.91
C TYR A 90 -23.95 5.22 -7.65
N PRO A 91 -23.04 4.30 -7.64
CA PRO A 91 -21.63 4.66 -7.64
C PRO A 91 -21.13 4.79 -9.07
N THR A 92 -21.43 5.89 -9.71
CA THR A 92 -20.64 6.34 -10.86
C THR A 92 -19.39 7.11 -10.36
N TYR A 93 -18.75 6.60 -9.31
CA TYR A 93 -17.42 7.09 -8.99
C TYR A 93 -16.43 6.41 -9.93
N ILE A 94 -16.08 7.13 -10.98
CA ILE A 94 -14.85 6.89 -11.71
C ILE A 94 -13.80 7.62 -10.88
N PRO A 95 -12.93 6.91 -10.13
CA PRO A 95 -11.82 7.58 -9.44
C PRO A 95 -11.10 8.43 -10.50
N PRO A 96 -10.75 9.70 -10.17
CA PRO A 96 -9.91 10.48 -11.06
C PRO A 96 -8.70 9.60 -11.36
N PRO A 97 -8.27 9.52 -12.64
CA PRO A 97 -7.10 8.74 -12.98
C PRO A 97 -6.01 9.15 -12.01
N VAL A 98 -5.59 8.21 -11.18
CA VAL A 98 -4.45 8.44 -10.29
C VAL A 98 -3.33 8.77 -11.25
N GLU A 99 -2.97 10.05 -11.36
CA GLU A 99 -1.78 10.45 -12.09
C GLU A 99 -0.67 9.64 -11.45
N ALA A 100 -0.30 8.57 -12.15
CA ALA A 100 0.82 7.74 -11.72
C ALA A 100 1.99 8.70 -11.68
N LYS A 101 2.35 9.14 -10.46
CA LYS A 101 3.54 9.97 -10.28
C LYS A 101 4.64 9.28 -11.08
N PRO A 102 5.27 9.94 -12.03
CA PRO A 102 6.26 9.32 -12.88
C PRO A 102 7.24 8.62 -11.95
N LYS A 103 7.35 7.29 -12.08
CA LYS A 103 8.28 6.51 -11.27
C LYS A 103 9.64 7.15 -11.50
N LYS A 104 10.20 7.74 -10.44
CA LYS A 104 11.55 8.28 -10.51
C LYS A 104 12.45 7.18 -11.06
N PRO A 105 13.30 7.46 -12.05
CA PRO A 105 14.20 6.45 -12.56
C PRO A 105 15.00 5.89 -11.39
N PHE A 106 15.12 4.56 -11.35
CA PHE A 106 15.92 3.90 -10.32
C PHE A 106 17.37 4.34 -10.50
N VAL A 107 17.90 5.03 -9.49
CA VAL A 107 19.29 5.44 -9.45
C VAL A 107 19.97 4.70 -8.32
N LEU A 108 21.05 3.97 -8.65
CA LEU A 108 21.86 3.32 -7.64
C LEU A 108 22.47 4.36 -6.69
N PRO A 109 22.50 4.09 -5.38
CA PRO A 109 23.15 4.98 -4.41
C PRO A 109 24.64 5.14 -4.74
N THR A 110 25.17 6.32 -4.44
CA THR A 110 26.61 6.61 -4.63
C THR A 110 27.45 5.63 -3.83
N ALA A 111 28.47 5.07 -4.44
CA ALA A 111 29.40 4.14 -3.78
C ALA A 111 30.34 4.90 -2.82
N SER A 112 30.61 4.31 -1.66
CA SER A 112 31.66 4.72 -0.73
C SER A 112 33.03 4.35 -1.30
N PRO A 113 34.09 5.09 -0.97
CA PRO A 113 35.46 4.74 -1.38
C PRO A 113 35.96 3.44 -0.76
N ASP A 114 35.36 2.96 0.31
CA ASP A 114 35.68 1.65 0.93
C ASP A 114 34.42 0.92 1.40
N CYS A 115 34.54 -0.36 1.75
CA CYS A 115 33.45 -1.23 2.18
C CYS A 115 33.63 -1.72 3.63
N ARG A 116 34.38 -1.02 4.50
CA ARG A 116 34.76 -1.52 5.83
C ARG A 116 33.58 -1.79 6.75
N ARG A 117 32.58 -0.91 6.75
CA ARG A 117 31.41 -1.05 7.61
C ARG A 117 30.52 -2.20 7.16
N VAL A 118 30.32 -2.30 5.86
CA VAL A 118 29.58 -3.40 5.24
C VAL A 118 30.27 -4.73 5.48
N PHE A 119 31.60 -4.80 5.34
CA PHE A 119 32.36 -6.02 5.64
C PHE A 119 32.20 -6.47 7.09
N ARG A 120 32.30 -5.54 8.06
CA ARG A 120 32.10 -5.85 9.48
C ARG A 120 30.71 -6.40 9.71
N TYR A 121 29.71 -5.69 9.25
CA TYR A 121 28.29 -6.04 9.40
C TYR A 121 27.95 -7.44 8.82
N LEU A 122 28.44 -7.73 7.63
CA LEU A 122 28.16 -9.00 6.97
C LEU A 122 28.97 -10.17 7.57
N LYS A 123 30.19 -9.92 8.06
CA LYS A 123 30.98 -10.90 8.82
C LYS A 123 30.32 -11.29 10.14
N GLU A 124 29.78 -10.31 10.87
CA GLU A 124 29.00 -10.56 12.11
C GLU A 124 27.76 -11.41 11.86
N ARG A 125 27.25 -11.42 10.64
CA ARG A 125 26.14 -12.28 10.17
C ARG A 125 26.59 -13.64 9.62
N GLY A 126 27.86 -13.98 9.74
CA GLY A 126 28.40 -15.29 9.37
C GLY A 126 28.85 -15.43 7.92
N ILE A 127 28.93 -14.34 7.15
CA ILE A 127 29.45 -14.41 5.78
C ILE A 127 30.98 -14.34 5.81
N SER A 128 31.64 -15.31 5.15
CA SER A 128 33.12 -15.36 5.15
C SER A 128 33.73 -14.16 4.42
N GLY A 129 34.90 -13.72 4.90
CA GLY A 129 35.62 -12.59 4.31
C GLY A 129 36.01 -12.82 2.86
N GLU A 130 36.30 -14.05 2.49
CA GLU A 130 36.67 -14.45 1.11
C GLU A 130 35.50 -14.23 0.14
N VAL A 131 34.30 -14.64 0.54
CA VAL A 131 33.09 -14.42 -0.26
C VAL A 131 32.82 -12.92 -0.43
N LEU A 132 32.93 -12.14 0.64
CA LEU A 132 32.74 -10.68 0.58
C LEU A 132 33.74 -10.00 -0.35
N GLN A 133 35.05 -10.38 -0.25
CA GLN A 133 36.09 -9.86 -1.14
C GLN A 133 35.79 -10.17 -2.60
N ARG A 134 35.33 -11.40 -2.88
CA ARG A 134 34.95 -11.80 -4.22
C ARG A 134 33.77 -11.02 -4.75
N CYS A 135 32.73 -10.79 -3.91
CA CYS A 135 31.56 -9.97 -4.30
C CYS A 135 31.93 -8.53 -4.61
N VAL A 136 32.83 -7.92 -3.83
CA VAL A 136 33.32 -6.55 -4.08
C VAL A 136 34.17 -6.51 -5.35
N HIS A 137 35.06 -7.50 -5.54
CA HIS A 137 35.92 -7.58 -6.75
C HIS A 137 35.08 -7.75 -8.04
N LEU A 138 33.99 -8.50 -7.96
CA LEU A 138 33.06 -8.70 -9.09
C LEU A 138 32.08 -7.53 -9.28
N GLY A 139 32.13 -6.49 -8.43
CA GLY A 139 31.20 -5.37 -8.49
C GLY A 139 29.76 -5.68 -8.06
N ILE A 140 29.52 -6.85 -7.46
CA ILE A 140 28.19 -7.30 -7.02
C ILE A 140 27.81 -6.66 -5.68
N LEU A 141 28.80 -6.26 -4.88
CA LEU A 141 28.62 -5.68 -3.55
C LEU A 141 29.42 -4.41 -3.41
N TYR A 142 28.76 -3.36 -2.92
CA TYR A 142 29.45 -2.14 -2.50
C TYR A 142 28.76 -1.50 -1.29
N GLU A 143 29.47 -0.58 -0.62
CA GLU A 143 28.94 0.23 0.46
C GLU A 143 28.43 1.55 -0.09
N SER A 144 27.19 1.95 0.27
CA SER A 144 26.59 3.18 -0.25
C SER A 144 26.81 4.38 0.68
N LEU A 145 26.83 5.58 0.11
CA LEU A 145 26.77 6.85 0.83
C LEU A 145 25.36 7.44 0.77
N PRO A 146 24.93 8.23 1.76
CA PRO A 146 25.60 8.59 3.02
C PRO A 146 25.38 7.57 4.16
N TYR A 147 24.50 6.58 3.96
CA TYR A 147 24.00 5.70 5.05
C TYR A 147 24.81 4.42 5.26
N HIS A 148 25.83 4.17 4.47
CA HIS A 148 26.69 3.00 4.56
C HIS A 148 25.97 1.65 4.48
N ASN A 149 24.94 1.58 3.67
CA ASN A 149 24.19 0.35 3.43
C ASN A 149 24.96 -0.60 2.51
N ALA A 150 24.78 -1.92 2.73
CA ALA A 150 25.22 -2.94 1.76
C ALA A 150 24.31 -2.92 0.55
N VAL A 151 24.86 -2.64 -0.62
CA VAL A 151 24.12 -2.66 -1.89
C VAL A 151 24.61 -3.84 -2.71
N PHE A 152 23.67 -4.70 -3.09
CA PHE A 152 23.90 -5.82 -4.02
C PHE A 152 23.28 -5.46 -5.37
N ILE A 153 24.00 -5.75 -6.46
CA ILE A 153 23.60 -5.48 -7.84
C ILE A 153 23.29 -6.79 -8.56
#